data_56b9dc565a6fa34011638b59a59a9810
#
_entry.id   56b9dc565a6fa34011638b59a59a9810
#
_cell.length_a   1.000
_cell.length_b   1.000
_cell.length_c   1.000
_cell.angle_alpha   90.00
_cell.angle_beta   90.00
_cell.angle_gamma   90.00
#
_symmetry.space_group_name_H-M   'P 1'
#
loop_
_entity.id
_entity.type
_entity.pdbx_description
1 polymer ?
#
loop_
_entity_poly.entity_id
_entity_poly.type
_entity_poly.pdbx_seq_one_letter_code
_entity_poly.pdbx_strand_id
1 'polypeptide(L)'
;MPVGLYLHTDGIMIIDYAGFESIDGNKVTPLKNKVKKGDYIVKVNGKKVDSKQEVIDLVEKSNGETIELTIKRNDEEITEKVKPVKNKNGIYKIYG
;
A
#
# COMPACT_ATOMS: atom_id res chain seq x y z
N MET A 1 3.67 -1.61 18.25
CA MET A 1 3.08 -0.87 17.14
C MET A 1 3.65 -1.35 15.82
N PRO A 2 2.82 -1.84 14.93
CA PRO A 2 3.32 -2.25 13.63
C PRO A 2 3.78 -1.03 12.84
N VAL A 3 4.87 -1.17 12.16
CA VAL A 3 5.49 -0.03 11.49
C VAL A 3 5.83 -0.38 10.05
N GLY A 4 4.86 -0.97 9.34
CA GLY A 4 5.02 -1.19 7.93
C GLY A 4 5.14 0.11 7.16
N LEU A 5 4.46 1.16 7.63
CA LEU A 5 4.48 2.49 7.00
C LEU A 5 4.89 3.54 8.02
N TYR A 6 5.67 4.51 7.56
CA TYR A 6 6.21 5.57 8.39
C TYR A 6 6.10 6.91 7.66
N LEU A 7 5.51 7.92 8.32
CA LEU A 7 5.36 9.24 7.72
C LEU A 7 6.72 9.94 7.65
N HIS A 8 7.04 10.49 6.49
CA HIS A 8 8.27 11.21 6.24
C HIS A 8 7.99 12.41 5.35
N THR A 9 8.91 13.40 5.29
CA THR A 9 8.73 14.60 4.46
C THR A 9 8.56 14.28 2.99
N ASP A 10 9.12 13.17 2.51
CA ASP A 10 9.02 12.76 1.11
C ASP A 10 7.84 11.84 0.82
N GLY A 11 6.97 11.61 1.81
CA GLY A 11 5.81 10.73 1.67
C GLY A 11 5.76 9.70 2.79
N ILE A 12 5.10 8.57 2.54
CA ILE A 12 4.95 7.50 3.51
C ILE A 12 5.99 6.43 3.22
N MET A 13 7.01 6.33 4.07
CA MET A 13 8.09 5.36 3.86
C MET A 13 7.59 3.94 4.14
N ILE A 14 7.92 3.03 3.23
CA ILE A 14 7.66 1.61 3.42
C ILE A 14 8.85 1.01 4.18
N ILE A 15 8.63 0.70 5.46
CA ILE A 15 9.63 0.04 6.28
C ILE A 15 9.55 -1.46 6.07
N ASP A 16 8.34 -1.98 5.95
CA ASP A 16 8.09 -3.38 5.68
C ASP A 16 6.67 -3.50 5.08
N TYR A 17 6.40 -4.63 4.47
CA TYR A 17 5.05 -4.94 4.01
C TYR A 17 4.78 -6.42 4.32
N ALA A 18 3.85 -6.65 5.21
CA ALA A 18 3.48 -8.00 5.60
C ALA A 18 2.35 -8.50 4.72
N GLY A 19 2.32 -9.81 4.52
CA GLY A 19 1.16 -10.46 3.94
C GLY A 19 0.05 -10.58 4.97
N PHE A 20 -1.10 -10.99 4.50
CA PHE A 20 -2.25 -11.21 5.36
C PHE A 20 -3.11 -12.34 4.79
N GLU A 21 -4.03 -12.82 5.60
CA GLU A 21 -4.94 -13.87 5.17
C GLU A 21 -6.13 -13.25 4.45
N SER A 22 -6.37 -13.71 3.21
CA SER A 22 -7.52 -13.27 2.44
C SER A 22 -8.80 -13.90 2.97
N ILE A 23 -9.94 -13.40 2.49
CA ILE A 23 -11.24 -13.94 2.88
C ILE A 23 -11.38 -15.41 2.50
N ASP A 24 -10.61 -15.87 1.50
CA ASP A 24 -10.60 -17.27 1.06
C ASP A 24 -9.68 -18.14 1.91
N GLY A 25 -9.00 -17.57 2.90
CA GLY A 25 -8.07 -18.29 3.76
C GLY A 25 -6.67 -18.43 3.22
N ASN A 26 -6.36 -17.84 2.07
CA ASN A 26 -5.03 -17.88 1.47
C ASN A 26 -4.18 -16.72 1.97
N LYS A 27 -2.88 -16.98 2.18
CA LYS A 27 -1.95 -15.92 2.50
C LYS A 27 -1.60 -15.15 1.23
N VAL A 28 -1.73 -13.84 1.27
CA VAL A 28 -1.46 -12.97 0.13
C VAL A 28 -0.56 -11.81 0.53
N THR A 29 0.24 -11.33 -0.41
CA THR A 29 1.12 -10.20 -0.20
C THR A 29 1.04 -9.31 -1.45
N PRO A 30 0.03 -8.44 -1.55
CA PRO A 30 -0.18 -7.66 -2.78
C PRO A 30 0.98 -6.74 -3.16
N LEU A 31 1.78 -6.28 -2.19
CA LEU A 31 2.92 -5.40 -2.47
C LEU A 31 4.18 -6.14 -2.90
N LYS A 32 4.19 -7.48 -2.83
CA LYS A 32 5.37 -8.25 -3.21
C LYS A 32 5.71 -8.00 -4.67
N ASN A 33 7.00 -7.72 -4.94
CA ASN A 33 7.52 -7.40 -6.27
C ASN A 33 6.97 -6.10 -6.86
N LYS A 34 6.26 -5.30 -6.06
CA LYS A 34 5.75 -4.00 -6.50
C LYS A 34 6.52 -2.87 -5.86
N VAL A 35 6.93 -3.05 -4.61
CA VAL A 35 7.65 -2.02 -3.85
C VAL A 35 8.85 -2.65 -3.17
N LYS A 36 9.75 -1.80 -2.70
CA LYS A 36 10.92 -2.21 -1.90
C LYS A 36 10.90 -1.45 -0.60
N LYS A 37 11.50 -2.05 0.44
CA LYS A 37 11.70 -1.34 1.70
C LYS A 37 12.50 -0.07 1.42
N GLY A 38 12.10 1.04 2.02
CA GLY A 38 12.71 2.32 1.80
C GLY A 38 12.06 3.16 0.72
N ASP A 39 11.15 2.58 -0.08
CA ASP A 39 10.34 3.37 -1.01
C ASP A 39 9.40 4.28 -0.24
N TYR A 40 9.05 5.40 -0.86
CA TYR A 40 8.03 6.30 -0.31
C TYR A 40 6.79 6.25 -1.18
N ILE A 41 5.62 6.05 -0.56
CA ILE A 41 4.35 6.20 -1.25
C ILE A 41 4.03 7.68 -1.25
N VAL A 42 3.96 8.29 -2.42
CA VAL A 42 3.68 9.73 -2.54
C VAL A 42 2.28 10.02 -3.04
N LYS A 43 1.71 9.12 -3.83
CA LYS A 43 0.35 9.27 -4.36
C LYS A 43 -0.34 7.93 -4.44
N VAL A 44 -1.67 7.96 -4.32
CA VAL A 44 -2.53 6.82 -4.59
C VAL A 44 -3.58 7.31 -5.58
N ASN A 45 -3.65 6.66 -6.74
CA ASN A 45 -4.55 7.05 -7.83
C ASN A 45 -4.40 8.53 -8.21
N GLY A 46 -3.16 9.00 -8.23
CA GLY A 46 -2.84 10.38 -8.58
C GLY A 46 -3.08 11.39 -7.47
N LYS A 47 -3.62 10.97 -6.33
CA LYS A 47 -3.88 11.85 -5.20
C LYS A 47 -2.72 11.79 -4.22
N LYS A 48 -2.15 12.94 -3.89
CA LYS A 48 -1.09 13.02 -2.89
C LYS A 48 -1.62 12.54 -1.54
N VAL A 49 -0.83 11.73 -0.85
CA VAL A 49 -1.18 11.22 0.47
C VAL A 49 -0.25 11.82 1.52
N ASP A 50 -0.83 12.23 2.64
CA ASP A 50 -0.10 12.88 3.73
C ASP A 50 -0.08 12.06 5.01
N SER A 51 -0.81 10.95 5.04
CA SER A 51 -0.86 10.11 6.23
C SER A 51 -1.08 8.65 5.85
N LYS A 52 -0.67 7.78 6.75
CA LYS A 52 -0.92 6.35 6.63
C LYS A 52 -2.42 6.06 6.52
N GLN A 53 -3.24 6.81 7.30
CA GLN A 53 -4.68 6.60 7.28
C GLN A 53 -5.29 6.93 5.93
N GLU A 54 -4.77 7.95 5.24
CA GLU A 54 -5.24 8.26 3.90
C GLU A 54 -4.99 7.11 2.92
N VAL A 55 -3.83 6.46 3.02
CA VAL A 55 -3.54 5.30 2.19
C VAL A 55 -4.55 4.18 2.48
N ILE A 56 -4.78 3.90 3.75
CA ILE A 56 -5.75 2.87 4.17
C ILE A 56 -7.13 3.18 3.63
N ASP A 57 -7.58 4.42 3.79
CA ASP A 57 -8.93 4.83 3.35
C ASP A 57 -9.09 4.71 1.84
N LEU A 58 -8.08 5.11 1.08
CA LEU A 58 -8.13 5.03 -0.38
C LEU A 58 -8.14 3.59 -0.86
N VAL A 59 -7.39 2.72 -0.18
CA VAL A 59 -7.40 1.29 -0.50
C VAL A 59 -8.77 0.68 -0.22
N GLU A 60 -9.38 1.02 0.92
CA GLU A 60 -10.71 0.51 1.25
C GLU A 60 -11.76 1.00 0.26
N LYS A 61 -11.68 2.25 -0.15
CA LYS A 61 -12.65 2.84 -1.09
C LYS A 61 -12.53 2.27 -2.49
N SER A 62 -11.43 1.61 -2.81
CA SER A 62 -11.22 1.04 -4.14
C SER A 62 -12.18 -0.09 -4.46
N ASN A 63 -12.80 -0.71 -3.45
CA ASN A 63 -13.65 -1.89 -3.58
C ASN A 63 -12.96 -3.03 -4.33
N GLY A 64 -11.64 -3.14 -4.15
CA GLY A 64 -10.85 -4.20 -4.77
C GLY A 64 -10.39 -3.90 -6.18
N GLU A 65 -10.73 -2.74 -6.72
CA GLU A 65 -10.21 -2.36 -8.03
C GLU A 65 -8.73 -2.03 -7.93
N THR A 66 -8.00 -2.27 -9.01
CA THR A 66 -6.57 -1.97 -9.08
C THR A 66 -6.34 -0.50 -8.78
N ILE A 67 -5.41 -0.24 -7.88
CA ILE A 67 -4.98 1.13 -7.55
C ILE A 67 -3.61 1.39 -8.17
N GLU A 68 -3.32 2.65 -8.39
CA GLU A 68 -2.03 3.08 -8.89
C GLU A 68 -1.27 3.75 -7.76
N LEU A 69 -0.13 3.18 -7.40
CA LEU A 69 0.76 3.78 -6.41
C LEU A 69 1.85 4.55 -7.12
N THR A 70 2.05 5.79 -6.75
CA THR A 70 3.24 6.54 -7.17
C THR A 70 4.23 6.47 -6.04
N ILE A 71 5.40 5.93 -6.33
CA ILE A 71 6.44 5.64 -5.37
C ILE A 71 7.68 6.45 -5.71
N LYS A 72 8.34 7.00 -4.70
CA LYS A 72 9.63 7.65 -4.88
C LYS A 72 10.72 6.71 -4.39
N ARG A 73 11.67 6.42 -5.26
CA ARG A 73 12.82 5.56 -5.00
C ARG A 73 14.06 6.23 -5.56
N ASN A 74 15.01 6.59 -4.69
CA ASN A 74 16.27 7.22 -5.14
C ASN A 74 16.02 8.42 -6.06
N ASP A 75 15.12 9.32 -5.66
CA ASP A 75 14.75 10.53 -6.40
C ASP A 75 14.02 10.27 -7.72
N GLU A 76 13.65 9.04 -8.01
CA GLU A 76 12.83 8.71 -9.17
C GLU A 76 11.41 8.40 -8.73
N GLU A 77 10.45 8.83 -9.55
CA GLU A 77 9.05 8.43 -9.35
C GLU A 77 8.76 7.20 -10.19
N ILE A 78 8.19 6.21 -9.55
CA ILE A 78 7.84 4.94 -10.18
C ILE A 78 6.36 4.71 -9.92
N THR A 79 5.64 4.30 -10.95
CA THR A 79 4.22 3.97 -10.83
C THR A 79 4.06 2.46 -10.84
N GLU A 80 3.36 1.93 -9.84
CA GLU A 80 3.05 0.51 -9.76
C GLU A 80 1.56 0.33 -9.58
N LYS A 81 1.02 -0.67 -10.26
CA LYS A 81 -0.37 -1.04 -10.12
C LYS A 81 -0.49 -2.19 -9.14
N VAL A 82 -1.36 -2.04 -8.17
CA VAL A 82 -1.57 -3.03 -7.11
C VAL A 82 -3.06 -3.32 -7.00
N LYS A 83 -3.40 -4.60 -6.94
CA LYS A 83 -4.79 -5.00 -6.74
C LYS A 83 -5.02 -5.29 -5.26
N PRO A 84 -5.85 -4.49 -4.57
CA PRO A 84 -6.19 -4.78 -3.19
C PRO A 84 -6.92 -6.13 -3.07
N VAL A 85 -6.72 -6.78 -1.95
CA VAL A 85 -7.35 -8.06 -1.67
C VAL A 85 -8.16 -7.94 -0.38
N LYS A 86 -9.35 -8.52 -0.40
CA LYS A 86 -10.22 -8.52 0.77
C LYS A 86 -9.65 -9.47 1.83
N ASN A 87 -9.43 -8.97 3.03
CA ASN A 87 -8.95 -9.80 4.12
C ASN A 87 -10.11 -10.60 4.74
N LYS A 88 -9.81 -11.40 5.74
CA LYS A 88 -10.82 -12.25 6.38
C LYS A 88 -11.91 -11.47 7.10
N ASN A 89 -11.69 -10.19 7.37
CA ASN A 89 -12.70 -9.33 7.99
C ASN A 89 -13.52 -8.56 6.95
N GLY A 90 -13.30 -8.82 5.66
CA GLY A 90 -14.04 -8.17 4.59
C GLY A 90 -13.51 -6.80 4.20
N ILE A 91 -12.30 -6.47 4.60
CA ILE A 91 -11.69 -5.16 4.34
C ILE A 91 -10.63 -5.29 3.24
N TYR A 92 -10.66 -4.40 2.26
CA TYR A 92 -9.66 -4.39 1.20
C TYR A 92 -8.35 -3.80 1.71
N LYS A 93 -7.26 -4.52 1.49
CA LYS A 93 -5.93 -4.16 1.98
C LYS A 93 -4.87 -4.46 0.93
N ILE A 94 -3.72 -3.80 1.05
CA ILE A 94 -2.54 -4.10 0.23
C ILE A 94 -1.39 -4.61 1.09
N TYR A 95 -1.48 -4.49 2.40
CA TYR A 95 -0.51 -5.07 3.35
C TYR A 95 -1.22 -5.39 4.67
N GLY A 96 -0.61 -6.26 5.43
CA GLY A 96 -1.18 -6.69 6.70
C GLY A 96 -0.96 -5.75 7.86
#